data_fcf32931abe106837320a2ba98485707
#
_entry.id   fcf32931abe106837320a2ba98485707
#
_cell.length_a   1.000
_cell.length_b   1.000
_cell.length_c   1.000
_cell.angle_alpha   90.00
_cell.angle_beta   90.00
_cell.angle_gamma   90.00
#
_symmetry.space_group_name_H-M   'P 1'
#
loop_
_entity.id
_entity.type
_entity.pdbx_description
1 polymer ?
#
loop_
_entity_poly.entity_id
_entity_poly.type
_entity_poly.pdbx_seq_one_letter_code
_entity_poly.pdbx_strand_id
1 'polypeptide(L)'
;RATMVVAITIPLSLIASFIYLFVTDGSLNIISLSSLTIAIGMVVDDTIVVLENITTHIERGANPKQAAIHATNEVAVSVMASTMTIFAVFFPLTMMSGMAGVMFKQLGWMMCIIIAISLVVSLTLTPMLCSRMLKLEKKGSRLHTILYRPIQKALDGLDHWYSRLINVAVRHRKTVVLIAIVLFVASYVVYKRKDV
;
A
#
# COMPACT_ATOMS: atom_id res chain seq x y z
N ARG A 1 -9.03 5.66 15.03
CA ARG A 1 -9.11 6.94 14.27
C ARG A 1 -8.24 6.86 13.00
N ALA A 2 -7.04 6.33 13.08
CA ALA A 2 -6.20 6.07 11.91
C ALA A 2 -6.94 5.20 10.86
N THR A 3 -7.58 4.12 11.30
CA THR A 3 -8.40 3.24 10.46
C THR A 3 -9.53 3.98 9.73
N MET A 4 -10.10 5.02 10.36
CA MET A 4 -11.15 5.84 9.73
C MET A 4 -10.62 6.64 8.53
N VAL A 5 -9.38 7.09 8.58
CA VAL A 5 -8.75 7.79 7.44
C VAL A 5 -8.65 6.85 6.26
N VAL A 6 -8.13 5.64 6.46
CA VAL A 6 -8.05 4.60 5.41
C VAL A 6 -9.45 4.22 4.92
N ALA A 7 -10.42 4.05 5.83
CA ALA A 7 -11.81 3.71 5.47
C ALA A 7 -12.51 4.78 4.62
N ILE A 8 -12.08 6.04 4.68
CA ILE A 8 -12.62 7.13 3.85
C ILE A 8 -11.87 7.20 2.51
N THR A 9 -10.57 6.95 2.48
CA THR A 9 -9.77 7.06 1.25
C THR A 9 -10.13 5.97 0.23
N ILE A 10 -10.48 4.76 0.68
CA ILE A 10 -10.87 3.65 -0.21
C ILE A 10 -12.12 4.00 -1.04
N PRO A 11 -13.29 4.35 -0.44
CA PRO A 11 -14.47 4.71 -1.21
C PRO A 11 -14.25 5.90 -2.14
N LEU A 12 -13.45 6.89 -1.70
CA LEU A 12 -13.17 8.07 -2.52
C LEU A 12 -12.38 7.70 -3.77
N SER A 13 -11.37 6.86 -3.65
CA SER A 13 -10.59 6.37 -4.79
C SER A 13 -11.44 5.52 -5.75
N LEU A 14 -12.38 4.73 -5.21
CA LEU A 14 -13.35 3.98 -6.01
C LEU A 14 -14.28 4.91 -6.80
N ILE A 15 -14.85 5.92 -6.14
CA ILE A 15 -15.72 6.91 -6.79
C ILE A 15 -14.97 7.62 -7.91
N ALA A 16 -13.73 8.04 -7.67
CA ALA A 16 -12.89 8.67 -8.68
C ALA A 16 -12.63 7.74 -9.89
N SER A 17 -12.45 6.45 -9.64
CA SER A 17 -12.29 5.43 -10.69
C SER A 17 -13.58 5.23 -11.51
N PHE A 18 -14.73 5.25 -10.87
CA PHE A 18 -16.01 5.19 -11.57
C PHE A 18 -16.30 6.45 -12.38
N ILE A 19 -15.95 7.63 -11.86
CA ILE A 19 -16.04 8.90 -12.61
C ILE A 19 -15.19 8.83 -13.88
N TYR A 20 -13.95 8.29 -13.75
CA TYR A 20 -13.11 8.09 -14.92
C TYR A 20 -13.75 7.16 -15.95
N LEU A 21 -14.28 6.01 -15.54
CA LEU A 21 -14.99 5.10 -16.45
C LEU A 21 -16.18 5.77 -17.14
N PHE A 22 -16.92 6.57 -16.42
CA PHE A 22 -18.07 7.32 -16.96
C PHE A 22 -17.63 8.35 -18.00
N VAL A 23 -16.58 9.14 -17.73
CA VAL A 23 -16.07 10.18 -18.62
C VAL A 23 -15.44 9.61 -19.91
N THR A 24 -14.89 8.40 -19.84
CA THR A 24 -14.24 7.74 -20.98
C THR A 24 -15.16 6.79 -21.74
N ASP A 25 -16.47 6.80 -21.44
CA ASP A 25 -17.45 5.83 -21.99
C ASP A 25 -16.98 4.37 -21.84
N GLY A 26 -16.21 4.11 -20.77
CA GLY A 26 -15.63 2.79 -20.47
C GLY A 26 -16.70 1.81 -20.01
N SER A 27 -16.68 0.59 -20.52
CA SER A 27 -17.58 -0.46 -20.07
C SER A 27 -17.10 -1.13 -18.77
N LEU A 28 -18.05 -1.41 -17.87
CA LEU A 28 -17.80 -2.27 -16.72
C LEU A 28 -17.74 -3.73 -17.20
N ASN A 29 -16.55 -4.24 -17.33
CA ASN A 29 -16.26 -5.61 -17.69
C ASN A 29 -15.34 -6.28 -16.66
N ILE A 30 -15.06 -7.57 -16.83
CA ILE A 30 -14.22 -8.35 -15.91
C ILE A 30 -12.84 -7.70 -15.75
N ILE A 31 -12.29 -7.10 -16.81
CA ILE A 31 -10.96 -6.48 -16.80
C ILE A 31 -10.97 -5.20 -15.99
N SER A 32 -11.96 -4.33 -16.19
CA SER A 32 -12.09 -3.09 -15.42
C SER A 32 -12.32 -3.37 -13.93
N LEU A 33 -13.14 -4.37 -13.58
CA LEU A 33 -13.35 -4.80 -12.20
C LEU A 33 -12.09 -5.41 -11.58
N SER A 34 -11.35 -6.21 -12.34
CA SER A 34 -10.07 -6.77 -11.87
C SER A 34 -9.04 -5.67 -11.65
N SER A 35 -8.93 -4.70 -12.56
CA SER A 35 -8.05 -3.53 -12.41
C SER A 35 -8.41 -2.74 -11.15
N LEU A 36 -9.68 -2.53 -10.91
CA LEU A 36 -10.18 -1.82 -9.73
C LEU A 36 -9.80 -2.56 -8.44
N THR A 37 -9.97 -3.89 -8.42
CA THR A 37 -9.61 -4.71 -7.25
C THR A 37 -8.11 -4.64 -6.94
N ILE A 38 -7.25 -4.74 -7.96
CA ILE A 38 -5.79 -4.63 -7.80
C ILE A 38 -5.42 -3.22 -7.32
N ALA A 39 -6.02 -2.20 -7.92
CA ALA A 39 -5.74 -0.81 -7.61
C ALA A 39 -6.13 -0.42 -6.18
N ILE A 40 -7.22 -0.97 -5.63
CA ILE A 40 -7.62 -0.72 -4.23
C ILE A 40 -6.49 -1.10 -3.27
N GLY A 41 -5.84 -2.26 -3.48
CA GLY A 41 -4.70 -2.67 -2.66
C GLY A 41 -3.59 -1.63 -2.68
N MET A 42 -3.19 -1.17 -3.87
CA MET A 42 -2.12 -0.17 -4.02
C MET A 42 -2.47 1.20 -3.42
N VAL A 43 -3.74 1.64 -3.57
CA VAL A 43 -4.23 2.90 -2.98
C VAL A 43 -4.10 2.89 -1.45
N VAL A 44 -4.42 1.75 -0.85
CA VAL A 44 -4.34 1.58 0.61
C VAL A 44 -2.90 1.66 1.09
N ASP A 45 -1.96 1.05 0.38
CA ASP A 45 -0.55 1.00 0.76
C ASP A 45 0.07 2.40 0.80
N ASP A 46 -0.14 3.25 -0.21
CA ASP A 46 0.33 4.64 -0.23
C ASP A 46 -0.25 5.45 0.94
N THR A 47 -1.53 5.26 1.21
CA THR A 47 -2.23 5.94 2.32
C THR A 47 -1.69 5.49 3.68
N ILE A 48 -1.40 4.19 3.85
CA ILE A 48 -0.85 3.64 5.11
C ILE A 48 0.52 4.22 5.39
N VAL A 49 1.42 4.30 4.40
CA VAL A 49 2.77 4.85 4.58
C VAL A 49 2.73 6.29 5.10
N VAL A 50 1.89 7.15 4.48
CA VAL A 50 1.74 8.55 4.93
C VAL A 50 1.12 8.63 6.32
N LEU A 51 0.05 7.85 6.57
CA LEU A 51 -0.65 7.80 7.84
C LEU A 51 0.24 7.35 8.99
N GLU A 52 1.03 6.29 8.78
CA GLU A 52 1.93 5.73 9.80
C GLU A 52 3.01 6.75 10.19
N ASN A 53 3.62 7.42 9.21
CA ASN A 53 4.63 8.44 9.52
C ASN A 53 4.03 9.62 10.30
N ILE A 54 2.83 10.09 9.91
CA ILE A 54 2.13 11.15 10.65
C ILE A 54 1.81 10.70 12.07
N THR A 55 1.31 9.47 12.25
CA THR A 55 0.97 8.92 13.56
C THR A 55 2.21 8.84 14.46
N THR A 56 3.33 8.38 13.93
CA THR A 56 4.61 8.29 14.64
C THR A 56 5.07 9.67 15.14
N HIS A 57 4.93 10.73 14.32
CA HIS A 57 5.27 12.09 14.74
C HIS A 57 4.34 12.61 15.85
N ILE A 58 3.04 12.31 15.76
CA ILE A 58 2.06 12.67 16.80
C ILE A 58 2.36 11.94 18.11
N GLU A 59 2.71 10.66 18.08
CA GLU A 59 3.07 9.86 19.25
C GLU A 59 4.35 10.37 19.93
N ARG A 60 5.26 10.94 19.16
CA ARG A 60 6.47 11.64 19.67
C ARG A 60 6.17 13.02 20.25
N GLY A 61 4.90 13.44 20.29
CA GLY A 61 4.46 14.68 20.93
C GLY A 61 4.33 15.88 19.99
N ALA A 62 4.45 15.71 18.69
CA ALA A 62 4.25 16.80 17.73
C ALA A 62 2.77 17.21 17.64
N ASN A 63 2.52 18.49 17.38
CA ASN A 63 1.16 18.96 17.11
C ASN A 63 0.62 18.30 15.83
N PRO A 64 -0.63 17.77 15.80
CA PRO A 64 -1.19 17.07 14.65
C PRO A 64 -1.08 17.81 13.32
N LYS A 65 -1.22 19.15 13.32
CA LYS A 65 -1.07 19.95 12.10
C LYS A 65 0.38 20.00 11.60
N GLN A 66 1.33 20.17 12.50
CA GLN A 66 2.76 20.19 12.17
C GLN A 66 3.24 18.79 11.78
N ALA A 67 2.81 17.76 12.51
CA ALA A 67 3.09 16.37 12.19
C ALA A 67 2.61 16.00 10.78
N ALA A 68 1.38 16.40 10.41
CA ALA A 68 0.85 16.14 9.08
C ALA A 68 1.69 16.76 7.96
N ILE A 69 2.22 17.98 8.15
CA ILE A 69 3.05 18.65 7.15
C ILE A 69 4.44 18.02 7.09
N HIS A 70 5.14 17.91 8.23
CA HIS A 70 6.51 17.42 8.24
C HIS A 70 6.62 15.95 7.86
N ALA A 71 5.79 15.10 8.45
CA ALA A 71 5.80 13.67 8.16
C ALA A 71 5.43 13.37 6.70
N THR A 72 4.49 14.11 6.11
CA THR A 72 4.15 13.91 4.69
C THR A 72 5.32 14.32 3.80
N ASN A 73 5.99 15.44 4.08
CA ASN A 73 7.15 15.85 3.29
C ASN A 73 8.31 14.85 3.34
N GLU A 74 8.53 14.20 4.46
CA GLU A 74 9.57 13.17 4.61
C GLU A 74 9.32 11.96 3.69
N VAL A 75 8.07 11.51 3.57
CA VAL A 75 7.73 10.31 2.78
C VAL A 75 7.28 10.61 1.36
N ALA A 76 6.99 11.88 1.03
CA ALA A 76 6.45 12.27 -0.27
C ALA A 76 7.31 11.80 -1.44
N VAL A 77 8.63 11.96 -1.35
CA VAL A 77 9.56 11.52 -2.40
C VAL A 77 9.54 10.00 -2.55
N SER A 78 9.48 9.25 -1.45
CA SER A 78 9.44 7.79 -1.48
C SER A 78 8.13 7.29 -2.08
N VAL A 79 6.99 7.89 -1.70
CA VAL A 79 5.66 7.56 -2.24
C VAL A 79 5.59 7.90 -3.72
N MET A 80 6.10 9.07 -4.14
CA MET A 80 6.16 9.43 -5.57
C MET A 80 7.05 8.46 -6.35
N ALA A 81 8.20 8.06 -5.82
CA ALA A 81 9.11 7.14 -6.50
C ALA A 81 8.49 5.74 -6.67
N SER A 82 7.84 5.20 -5.63
CA SER A 82 7.13 3.92 -5.72
C SER A 82 5.99 3.98 -6.74
N THR A 83 5.18 5.03 -6.70
CA THR A 83 4.07 5.26 -7.63
C THR A 83 4.56 5.38 -9.08
N MET A 84 5.67 6.10 -9.32
CA MET A 84 6.29 6.20 -10.65
C MET A 84 6.81 4.86 -11.14
N THR A 85 7.34 4.02 -10.25
CA THR A 85 7.79 2.66 -10.61
C THR A 85 6.61 1.81 -11.07
N ILE A 86 5.49 1.85 -10.37
CA ILE A 86 4.28 1.12 -10.75
C ILE A 86 3.73 1.66 -12.08
N PHE A 87 3.71 2.98 -12.25
CA PHE A 87 3.30 3.63 -13.48
C PHE A 87 4.15 3.16 -14.67
N ALA A 88 5.48 3.08 -14.51
CA ALA A 88 6.40 2.61 -15.54
C ALA A 88 6.16 1.14 -15.93
N VAL A 89 5.60 0.32 -15.06
CA VAL A 89 5.21 -1.07 -15.36
C VAL A 89 3.90 -1.15 -16.14
N PHE A 90 2.89 -0.36 -15.75
CA PHE A 90 1.56 -0.43 -16.38
C PHE A 90 1.45 0.41 -17.66
N PHE A 91 2.23 1.48 -17.79
CA PHE A 91 2.18 2.35 -18.97
C PHE A 91 2.47 1.62 -20.31
N PRO A 92 3.48 0.74 -20.43
CA PRO A 92 3.72 -0.03 -21.64
C PRO A 92 2.55 -0.91 -22.08
N LEU A 93 1.72 -1.38 -21.15
CA LEU A 93 0.53 -2.17 -21.48
C LEU A 93 -0.50 -1.35 -22.28
N THR A 94 -0.50 -0.03 -22.11
CA THR A 94 -1.38 0.87 -22.88
C THR A 94 -0.99 0.95 -24.37
N MET A 95 0.24 0.58 -24.71
CA MET A 95 0.78 0.63 -26.08
C MET A 95 0.69 -0.70 -26.80
N MET A 96 0.21 -1.76 -26.15
CA MET A 96 0.08 -3.07 -26.79
C MET A 96 -0.98 -3.05 -27.90
N SER A 97 -0.69 -3.75 -29.00
CA SER A 97 -1.56 -3.90 -30.17
C SER A 97 -2.04 -5.34 -30.31
N GLY A 98 -3.06 -5.54 -31.17
CA GLY A 98 -3.66 -6.86 -31.40
C GLY A 98 -4.79 -7.21 -30.46
N MET A 99 -5.32 -8.42 -30.55
CA MET A 99 -6.51 -8.86 -29.78
C MET A 99 -6.26 -8.85 -28.27
N ALA A 100 -5.10 -9.32 -27.82
CA ALA A 100 -4.68 -9.21 -26.43
C ALA A 100 -4.44 -7.74 -26.02
N GLY A 101 -3.96 -6.91 -26.94
CA GLY A 101 -3.71 -5.50 -26.72
C GLY A 101 -4.97 -4.72 -26.32
N VAL A 102 -6.14 -5.05 -26.83
CA VAL A 102 -7.41 -4.40 -26.43
C VAL A 102 -7.66 -4.57 -24.93
N MET A 103 -7.45 -5.80 -24.43
CA MET A 103 -7.65 -6.11 -23.01
C MET A 103 -6.58 -5.46 -22.12
N PHE A 104 -5.32 -5.58 -22.47
CA PHE A 104 -4.21 -5.02 -21.70
C PHE A 104 -4.17 -3.49 -21.73
N LYS A 105 -4.59 -2.88 -22.84
CA LYS A 105 -4.70 -1.43 -22.97
C LYS A 105 -5.73 -0.86 -21.99
N GLN A 106 -6.89 -1.49 -21.86
CA GLN A 106 -7.91 -1.07 -20.91
C GLN A 106 -7.40 -1.20 -19.45
N LEU A 107 -6.76 -2.34 -19.11
CA LEU A 107 -6.14 -2.56 -17.82
C LEU A 107 -5.06 -1.50 -17.53
N GLY A 108 -4.15 -1.28 -18.47
CA GLY A 108 -3.05 -0.32 -18.33
C GLY A 108 -3.54 1.10 -18.07
N TRP A 109 -4.49 1.60 -18.85
CA TRP A 109 -5.06 2.94 -18.64
C TRP A 109 -5.77 3.06 -17.30
N MET A 110 -6.62 2.10 -16.95
CA MET A 110 -7.31 2.08 -15.65
C MET A 110 -6.30 2.14 -14.50
N MET A 111 -5.28 1.29 -14.53
CA MET A 111 -4.25 1.26 -13.48
C MET A 111 -3.49 2.59 -13.39
N CYS A 112 -3.01 3.13 -14.51
CA CYS A 112 -2.27 4.40 -14.52
C CYS A 112 -3.07 5.54 -13.91
N ILE A 113 -4.37 5.63 -14.22
CA ILE A 113 -5.22 6.72 -13.72
C ILE A 113 -5.54 6.54 -12.24
N ILE A 114 -5.89 5.32 -11.81
CA ILE A 114 -6.19 5.08 -10.39
C ILE A 114 -4.96 5.34 -9.53
N ILE A 115 -3.77 4.92 -9.98
CA ILE A 115 -2.52 5.16 -9.28
C ILE A 115 -2.19 6.66 -9.21
N ALA A 116 -2.41 7.43 -10.28
CA ALA A 116 -2.23 8.86 -10.27
C ALA A 116 -3.18 9.56 -9.28
N ILE A 117 -4.46 9.14 -9.24
CA ILE A 117 -5.44 9.64 -8.28
C ILE A 117 -5.03 9.26 -6.85
N SER A 118 -4.57 8.01 -6.64
CA SER A 118 -4.07 7.53 -5.35
C SER A 118 -2.95 8.41 -4.80
N LEU A 119 -1.98 8.74 -5.63
CA LEU A 119 -0.87 9.63 -5.26
C LEU A 119 -1.38 10.99 -4.77
N VAL A 120 -2.31 11.61 -5.52
CA VAL A 120 -2.88 12.89 -5.13
C VAL A 120 -3.65 12.78 -3.81
N VAL A 121 -4.47 11.74 -3.66
CA VAL A 121 -5.27 11.50 -2.43
C VAL A 121 -4.36 11.23 -1.23
N SER A 122 -3.33 10.40 -1.38
CA SER A 122 -2.42 10.05 -0.28
C SER A 122 -1.59 11.25 0.20
N LEU A 123 -1.17 12.14 -0.71
CA LEU A 123 -0.35 13.30 -0.37
C LEU A 123 -1.16 14.55 0.02
N THR A 124 -2.45 14.61 -0.28
CA THR A 124 -3.30 15.77 0.04
C THR A 124 -4.39 15.46 1.05
N LEU A 125 -5.27 14.51 0.73
CA LEU A 125 -6.42 14.19 1.57
C LEU A 125 -5.99 13.50 2.88
N THR A 126 -5.06 12.55 2.81
CA THR A 126 -4.61 11.80 3.99
C THR A 126 -4.03 12.72 5.05
N PRO A 127 -3.05 13.62 4.80
CA PRO A 127 -2.54 14.53 5.80
C PRO A 127 -3.61 15.52 6.30
N MET A 128 -4.53 15.95 5.43
CA MET A 128 -5.63 16.82 5.83
C MET A 128 -6.56 16.11 6.84
N LEU A 129 -6.97 14.88 6.56
CA LEU A 129 -7.79 14.09 7.48
C LEU A 129 -7.05 13.77 8.77
N CYS A 130 -5.77 13.42 8.70
CA CYS A 130 -4.93 13.16 9.87
C CYS A 130 -4.84 14.39 10.78
N SER A 131 -4.61 15.58 10.21
CA SER A 131 -4.51 16.82 10.98
C SER A 131 -5.79 17.18 11.76
N ARG A 132 -6.97 16.74 11.26
CA ARG A 132 -8.28 17.01 11.87
C ARG A 132 -8.77 15.89 12.78
N MET A 133 -8.51 14.64 12.42
CA MET A 133 -9.08 13.46 13.09
C MET A 133 -8.15 12.85 14.14
N LEU A 134 -6.83 12.92 13.92
CA LEU A 134 -5.86 12.42 14.90
C LEU A 134 -5.66 13.44 16.02
N LYS A 135 -5.73 12.96 17.25
CA LYS A 135 -5.41 13.72 18.47
C LYS A 135 -4.52 12.84 19.31
N LEU A 136 -3.59 13.47 20.05
CA LEU A 136 -2.85 12.79 21.11
C LEU A 136 -3.85 12.11 22.05
N GLU A 137 -3.87 10.79 22.05
CA GLU A 137 -4.68 10.04 23.02
C GLU A 137 -4.07 10.22 24.41
N LYS A 138 -4.73 10.99 25.28
CA LYS A 138 -4.46 10.93 26.70
C LYS A 138 -4.76 9.52 27.17
N LYS A 139 -3.73 8.79 27.62
CA LYS A 139 -3.87 7.48 28.30
C LYS A 139 -4.93 7.60 29.39
N GLY A 140 -6.12 7.05 29.18
CA GLY A 140 -7.15 7.15 30.20
C GLY A 140 -8.56 6.69 29.85
N SER A 141 -8.75 5.59 29.12
CA SER A 141 -10.05 4.91 29.13
C SER A 141 -9.86 3.45 29.49
N ARG A 142 -10.37 3.05 30.68
CA ARG A 142 -10.28 1.67 31.19
C ARG A 142 -10.89 0.62 30.26
N LEU A 143 -11.92 0.99 29.51
CA LEU A 143 -12.57 0.11 28.51
C LEU A 143 -11.66 -0.20 27.32
N HIS A 144 -10.85 0.76 26.88
CA HIS A 144 -9.89 0.60 25.78
C HIS A 144 -8.77 -0.40 26.16
N THR A 145 -8.36 -0.41 27.43
CA THR A 145 -7.28 -1.27 27.92
C THR A 145 -7.67 -2.76 27.95
N ILE A 146 -8.94 -3.09 28.20
CA ILE A 146 -9.38 -4.49 28.33
C ILE A 146 -9.51 -5.18 26.97
N LEU A 147 -9.99 -4.48 25.94
CA LEU A 147 -10.16 -5.05 24.60
C LEU A 147 -8.84 -5.06 23.80
N TYR A 148 -7.96 -4.09 24.02
CA TYR A 148 -6.70 -3.96 23.28
C TYR A 148 -5.56 -4.80 23.86
N ARG A 149 -5.59 -5.14 25.15
CA ARG A 149 -4.52 -5.95 25.77
C ARG A 149 -4.25 -7.31 25.08
N PRO A 150 -5.27 -8.13 24.72
CA PRO A 150 -4.99 -9.42 24.07
C PRO A 150 -4.44 -9.24 22.65
N ILE A 151 -4.94 -8.25 21.92
CA ILE A 151 -4.47 -7.94 20.55
C ILE A 151 -3.03 -7.39 20.60
N GLN A 152 -2.74 -6.51 21.54
CA GLN A 152 -1.42 -5.93 21.72
C GLN A 152 -0.38 -6.99 22.13
N LYS A 153 -0.74 -7.92 23.02
CA LYS A 153 0.14 -9.06 23.35
C LYS A 153 0.42 -9.98 22.17
N ALA A 154 -0.56 -10.19 21.30
CA ALA A 154 -0.36 -10.96 20.09
C ALA A 154 0.56 -10.25 19.09
N LEU A 155 0.39 -8.93 18.92
CA LEU A 155 1.25 -8.10 18.08
C LEU A 155 2.67 -8.01 18.64
N ASP A 156 2.82 -7.77 19.95
CA ASP A 156 4.14 -7.76 20.62
C ASP A 156 4.85 -9.12 20.49
N GLY A 157 4.10 -10.21 20.56
CA GLY A 157 4.60 -11.56 20.33
C GLY A 157 5.09 -11.77 18.89
N LEU A 158 4.36 -11.25 17.91
CA LEU A 158 4.73 -11.25 16.49
C LEU A 158 5.98 -10.40 16.25
N ASP A 159 6.05 -9.20 16.84
CA ASP A 159 7.21 -8.31 16.74
C ASP A 159 8.48 -8.93 17.33
N HIS A 160 8.38 -9.58 18.49
CA HIS A 160 9.50 -10.30 19.10
C HIS A 160 9.94 -11.49 18.25
N TRP A 161 9.00 -12.23 17.67
CA TRP A 161 9.31 -13.35 16.78
C TRP A 161 9.99 -12.87 15.50
N TYR A 162 9.43 -11.82 14.86
CA TYR A 162 9.97 -11.20 13.65
C TYR A 162 11.36 -10.60 13.89
N SER A 163 11.54 -9.85 14.97
CA SER A 163 12.84 -9.29 15.36
C SER A 163 13.90 -10.37 15.58
N ARG A 164 13.51 -11.50 16.21
CA ARG A 164 14.42 -12.64 16.38
C ARG A 164 14.80 -13.27 15.03
N LEU A 165 13.82 -13.41 14.14
CA LEU A 165 14.01 -13.99 12.80
C LEU A 165 14.95 -13.11 11.95
N ILE A 166 14.74 -11.78 11.97
CA ILE A 166 15.63 -10.83 11.29
C ILE A 166 17.05 -10.88 11.87
N ASN A 167 17.19 -10.88 13.18
CA ASN A 167 18.50 -10.96 13.81
C ASN A 167 19.27 -12.22 13.39
N VAL A 168 18.58 -13.37 13.31
CA VAL A 168 19.18 -14.62 12.83
C VAL A 168 19.53 -14.51 11.34
N ALA A 169 18.64 -13.95 10.51
CA ALA A 169 18.85 -13.78 9.08
C ALA A 169 20.05 -12.86 8.79
N VAL A 170 20.14 -11.73 9.47
CA VAL A 170 21.25 -10.77 9.32
C VAL A 170 22.56 -11.37 9.82
N ARG A 171 22.53 -12.08 10.94
CA ARG A 171 23.72 -12.76 11.50
C ARG A 171 24.24 -13.84 10.56
N HIS A 172 23.36 -14.56 9.88
CA HIS A 172 23.69 -15.68 8.99
C HIS A 172 23.39 -15.32 7.52
N ARG A 173 23.72 -14.08 7.11
CA ARG A 173 23.41 -13.57 5.75
C ARG A 173 23.83 -14.49 4.61
N LYS A 174 25.00 -15.16 4.74
CA LYS A 174 25.50 -16.12 3.73
C LYS A 174 24.62 -17.36 3.61
N THR A 175 24.13 -17.88 4.74
CA THR A 175 23.23 -19.04 4.79
C THR A 175 21.86 -18.71 4.20
N VAL A 176 21.33 -17.51 4.46
CA VAL A 176 20.06 -17.06 3.91
C VAL A 176 20.15 -16.92 2.37
N VAL A 177 21.21 -16.31 1.87
CA VAL A 177 21.45 -16.20 0.42
C VAL A 177 21.61 -17.58 -0.22
N LEU A 178 22.34 -18.50 0.44
CA LEU A 178 22.52 -19.87 -0.06
C LEU A 178 21.19 -20.62 -0.11
N ILE A 179 20.34 -20.51 0.91
CA ILE A 179 19.00 -21.10 0.92
C ILE A 179 18.15 -20.52 -0.22
N ALA A 180 18.18 -19.21 -0.44
CA ALA A 180 17.44 -18.58 -1.53
C ALA A 180 17.88 -19.10 -2.91
N ILE A 181 19.19 -19.24 -3.12
CA ILE A 181 19.74 -19.81 -4.36
C ILE A 181 19.33 -21.28 -4.53
N VAL A 182 19.43 -22.08 -3.47
CA VAL A 182 19.03 -23.51 -3.51
C VAL A 182 17.54 -23.65 -3.84
N LEU A 183 16.67 -22.83 -3.24
CA LEU A 183 15.24 -22.82 -3.55
C LEU A 183 14.96 -22.41 -5.00
N PHE A 184 15.68 -21.43 -5.51
CA PHE A 184 15.56 -21.00 -6.90
C PHE A 184 15.97 -22.12 -7.88
N VAL A 185 17.13 -22.76 -7.63
CA VAL A 185 17.61 -23.88 -8.44
C VAL A 185 16.67 -25.09 -8.35
N ALA A 186 16.18 -25.40 -7.16
CA ALA A 186 15.22 -26.48 -6.97
C ALA A 186 13.91 -26.22 -7.73
N SER A 187 13.39 -25.01 -7.69
CA SER A 187 12.22 -24.59 -8.45
C SER A 187 12.45 -24.76 -9.96
N TYR A 188 13.61 -24.35 -10.47
CA TYR A 188 13.98 -24.50 -11.87
C TYR A 188 14.09 -25.96 -12.28
N VAL A 189 14.69 -26.82 -11.45
CA VAL A 189 14.82 -28.27 -11.72
C VAL A 189 13.46 -28.95 -11.73
N VAL A 190 12.56 -28.60 -10.78
CA VAL A 190 11.18 -29.13 -10.73
C VAL A 190 10.40 -28.71 -11.97
N TYR A 191 10.52 -27.44 -12.39
CA TYR A 191 9.89 -26.94 -13.61
C TYR A 191 10.35 -27.75 -14.84
N LYS A 192 11.68 -27.90 -15.03
CA LYS A 192 12.24 -28.66 -16.15
C LYS A 192 11.86 -30.14 -16.16
N ARG A 193 11.59 -30.73 -15.00
CA ARG A 193 11.18 -32.14 -14.89
C ARG A 193 9.71 -32.38 -15.20
N LYS A 194 8.90 -31.30 -15.24
CA LYS A 194 7.48 -31.38 -15.54
C LYS A 194 7.18 -31.23 -17.03
N ASP A 195 8.17 -30.76 -17.82
CA ASP A 195 8.08 -30.61 -19.28
C ASP A 195 8.64 -31.85 -20.05
N VAL A 196 8.90 -32.96 -19.35
CA VAL A 196 9.23 -34.28 -19.87
C VAL A 196 8.13 -35.29 -19.46
#